data_5583955b9101b62081492e8febb1ad15
#
_entry.id   5583955b9101b62081492e8febb1ad15
#
_cell.length_a   1.000
_cell.length_b   1.000
_cell.length_c   1.000
_cell.angle_alpha   90.00
_cell.angle_beta   90.00
_cell.angle_gamma   90.00
#
_symmetry.space_group_name_H-M   'P 1'
#
loop_
_entity.id
_entity.type
_entity.pdbx_description
1 polymer ?
#
loop_
_entity_poly.entity_id
_entity_poly.type
_entity_poly.pdbx_seq_one_letter_code
_entity_poly.pdbx_strand_id
1 'polypeptide(L)'
;MSRKPTLNPVVIIGALFFIFGFVTWMNGTLIPFLRLACNLKTDTEAFLVTTAFYMAYFFLAIPSSSVLKFTGMKMGMAWGLVVMAIGALIFVPAANSRSFGLFLTGLFVQGMGLALLQTASNPYISIIGPIESAAKRISIMGICNKGAGILSPIILSSIVLKNANQLQDKINTASNATTKESLLNELSRRVIYPYIVMATVLFILAVMIRKSPLPDVNASELNAESSDTKAARNKTNIWQFPHLLLGVLCIFVYVGVEVMAGDAIGIYGKSFGIPLDQYKYFTSFTLAGMLVGYLVGVFTIPKYVSQEKALRISALVGILLTIGAFATKGYVSVGFVAALGLANALMWPAIFPLAINRLGRFTELGSALLIMGIAGGAVIPLLFGYLKSTINFQLVFLILVLPCYLYILYYAMRGYHVR
;
A
#
# COMPACT_ATOMS: atom_id res chain seq x y z
N MET A 1 14.54 42.39 2.06
CA MET A 1 14.79 41.01 1.56
C MET A 1 13.46 40.31 1.40
N SER A 2 12.97 40.16 0.18
CA SER A 2 11.72 39.48 -0.14
C SER A 2 11.89 37.96 0.19
N ARG A 3 11.18 37.45 1.22
CA ARG A 3 11.06 36.04 1.47
C ARG A 3 10.34 35.42 0.26
N LYS A 4 11.05 34.66 -0.60
CA LYS A 4 10.43 33.83 -1.58
C LYS A 4 9.41 32.90 -0.88
N PRO A 5 8.20 32.75 -1.39
CA PRO A 5 7.23 31.84 -0.81
C PRO A 5 7.83 30.42 -0.81
N THR A 6 8.31 29.98 0.33
CA THR A 6 8.79 28.60 0.50
C THR A 6 7.54 27.72 0.60
N LEU A 7 7.35 26.83 -0.36
CA LEU A 7 6.31 25.80 -0.31
C LEU A 7 6.40 25.07 1.04
N ASN A 8 5.26 24.98 1.73
CA ASN A 8 5.18 24.33 3.04
C ASN A 8 5.64 22.85 2.88
N PRO A 9 6.58 22.35 3.71
CA PRO A 9 7.04 20.96 3.68
C PRO A 9 5.91 19.93 3.65
N VAL A 10 4.81 20.17 4.35
CA VAL A 10 3.62 19.30 4.37
C VAL A 10 3.00 19.15 2.98
N VAL A 11 2.98 20.22 2.17
CA VAL A 11 2.44 20.16 0.80
C VAL A 11 3.32 19.33 -0.12
N ILE A 12 4.65 19.48 0.02
CA ILE A 12 5.61 18.71 -0.79
C ILE A 12 5.50 17.22 -0.46
N ILE A 13 5.47 16.88 0.83
CA ILE A 13 5.30 15.48 1.27
C ILE A 13 3.92 14.96 0.89
N GLY A 14 2.86 15.78 0.98
CA GLY A 14 1.53 15.43 0.51
C GLY A 14 1.50 15.04 -0.98
N ALA A 15 2.22 15.80 -1.83
CA ALA A 15 2.36 15.44 -3.25
C ALA A 15 3.08 14.09 -3.44
N LEU A 16 4.11 13.78 -2.64
CA LEU A 16 4.76 12.47 -2.66
C LEU A 16 3.79 11.35 -2.27
N PHE A 17 3.01 11.56 -1.20
CA PHE A 17 2.01 10.57 -0.77
C PHE A 17 0.89 10.39 -1.80
N PHE A 18 0.52 11.44 -2.53
CA PHE A 18 -0.40 11.34 -3.65
C PHE A 18 0.18 10.42 -4.74
N ILE A 19 1.43 10.65 -5.15
CA ILE A 19 2.05 9.86 -6.21
C ILE A 19 2.26 8.40 -5.80
N PHE A 20 2.76 8.16 -4.60
CA PHE A 20 2.94 6.77 -4.22
C PHE A 20 1.60 6.04 -3.99
N GLY A 21 0.55 6.75 -3.55
CA GLY A 21 -0.79 6.19 -3.52
C GLY A 21 -1.28 5.81 -4.92
N PHE A 22 -1.06 6.66 -5.91
CA PHE A 22 -1.40 6.36 -7.30
C PHE A 22 -0.72 5.07 -7.78
N VAL A 23 0.60 4.95 -7.57
CA VAL A 23 1.38 3.77 -7.99
C VAL A 23 0.99 2.51 -7.23
N THR A 24 0.84 2.60 -5.90
CA THR A 24 0.51 1.44 -5.06
C THR A 24 -0.84 0.83 -5.45
N TRP A 25 -1.88 1.66 -5.63
CA TRP A 25 -3.24 1.19 -5.87
C TRP A 25 -3.55 0.84 -7.33
N MET A 26 -2.57 0.99 -8.23
CA MET A 26 -2.66 0.45 -9.60
C MET A 26 -2.76 -1.07 -9.62
N ASN A 27 -2.24 -1.77 -8.61
CA ASN A 27 -2.24 -3.23 -8.54
C ASN A 27 -3.65 -3.82 -8.67
N GLY A 28 -4.66 -3.17 -8.08
CA GLY A 28 -6.05 -3.58 -8.22
C GLY A 28 -6.53 -3.67 -9.67
N THR A 29 -6.01 -2.83 -10.58
CA THR A 29 -6.28 -2.90 -12.03
C THR A 29 -5.31 -3.81 -12.76
N LEU A 30 -4.04 -3.86 -12.32
CA LEU A 30 -3.00 -4.68 -12.96
C LEU A 30 -3.26 -6.17 -12.80
N ILE A 31 -3.81 -6.63 -11.67
CA ILE A 31 -4.16 -8.03 -11.45
C ILE A 31 -5.06 -8.56 -12.57
N PRO A 32 -6.28 -8.02 -12.82
CA PRO A 32 -7.13 -8.49 -13.91
C PRO A 32 -6.56 -8.22 -15.30
N PHE A 33 -5.84 -7.10 -15.48
CA PHE A 33 -5.20 -6.78 -16.76
C PHE A 33 -4.12 -7.79 -17.14
N LEU A 34 -3.15 -8.07 -16.27
CA LEU A 34 -2.08 -9.02 -16.56
C LEU A 34 -2.59 -10.46 -16.64
N ARG A 35 -3.63 -10.78 -15.86
CA ARG A 35 -4.30 -12.06 -15.99
C ARG A 35 -4.83 -12.29 -17.41
N LEU A 36 -5.44 -11.29 -18.01
CA LEU A 36 -5.96 -11.36 -19.38
C LEU A 36 -4.81 -11.24 -20.41
N ALA A 37 -3.96 -10.23 -20.32
CA ALA A 37 -2.91 -9.93 -21.29
C ALA A 37 -1.86 -11.03 -21.40
N CYS A 38 -1.45 -11.63 -20.28
CA CYS A 38 -0.48 -12.72 -20.22
C CYS A 38 -1.13 -14.11 -20.26
N ASN A 39 -2.48 -14.18 -20.40
CA ASN A 39 -3.24 -15.43 -20.45
C ASN A 39 -2.93 -16.35 -19.25
N LEU A 40 -2.91 -15.79 -18.04
CA LEU A 40 -2.62 -16.54 -16.82
C LEU A 40 -3.75 -17.52 -16.50
N LYS A 41 -3.39 -18.75 -16.16
CA LYS A 41 -4.34 -19.84 -15.95
C LYS A 41 -5.05 -19.76 -14.60
N THR A 42 -4.32 -19.35 -13.56
CA THR A 42 -4.80 -19.37 -12.17
C THR A 42 -4.89 -17.97 -11.57
N ASP A 43 -5.75 -17.81 -10.58
CA ASP A 43 -5.81 -16.57 -9.81
C ASP A 43 -4.59 -16.42 -8.88
N THR A 44 -3.95 -17.55 -8.50
CA THR A 44 -2.68 -17.55 -7.76
C THR A 44 -1.58 -16.87 -8.56
N GLU A 45 -1.45 -17.20 -9.87
CA GLU A 45 -0.50 -16.50 -10.75
C GLU A 45 -0.79 -15.00 -10.83
N ALA A 46 -2.07 -14.61 -10.90
CA ALA A 46 -2.46 -13.21 -10.93
C ALA A 46 -2.06 -12.45 -9.65
N PHE A 47 -2.09 -13.09 -8.48
CA PHE A 47 -1.64 -12.49 -7.23
C PHE A 47 -0.12 -12.35 -7.10
N LEU A 48 0.69 -12.95 -7.97
CA LEU A 48 2.12 -12.66 -8.06
C LEU A 48 2.39 -11.16 -8.37
N VAL A 49 1.42 -10.45 -8.92
CA VAL A 49 1.46 -8.99 -9.11
C VAL A 49 1.66 -8.28 -7.76
N THR A 50 0.80 -8.56 -6.78
CA THR A 50 0.92 -7.99 -5.43
C THR A 50 2.14 -8.55 -4.71
N THR A 51 2.43 -9.84 -4.88
CA THR A 51 3.60 -10.49 -4.27
C THR A 51 4.89 -9.82 -4.73
N ALA A 52 5.10 -9.62 -6.02
CA ALA A 52 6.31 -8.98 -6.54
C ALA A 52 6.47 -7.55 -6.00
N PHE A 53 5.39 -6.77 -5.99
CA PHE A 53 5.39 -5.39 -5.53
C PHE A 53 5.65 -5.26 -4.02
N TYR A 54 4.88 -5.96 -3.19
CA TYR A 54 4.96 -5.84 -1.74
C TYR A 54 6.14 -6.62 -1.13
N MET A 55 6.65 -7.67 -1.78
CA MET A 55 7.81 -8.40 -1.30
C MET A 55 9.09 -7.54 -1.35
N ALA A 56 9.15 -6.55 -2.24
CA ALA A 56 10.26 -5.61 -2.29
C ALA A 56 10.46 -4.88 -0.95
N TYR A 57 9.40 -4.60 -0.19
CA TYR A 57 9.50 -3.98 1.13
C TYR A 57 10.19 -4.89 2.14
N PHE A 58 9.95 -6.21 2.07
CA PHE A 58 10.62 -7.17 2.94
C PHE A 58 12.14 -7.13 2.75
N PHE A 59 12.60 -7.16 1.52
CA PHE A 59 14.03 -7.20 1.22
C PHE A 59 14.71 -5.83 1.35
N LEU A 60 14.02 -4.75 1.04
CA LEU A 60 14.64 -3.44 0.87
C LEU A 60 14.43 -2.46 2.03
N ALA A 61 13.53 -2.70 2.97
CA ALA A 61 13.27 -1.77 4.06
C ALA A 61 14.52 -1.54 4.93
N ILE A 62 15.22 -2.61 5.32
CA ILE A 62 16.46 -2.50 6.11
C ILE A 62 17.61 -1.89 5.30
N PRO A 63 17.94 -2.37 4.07
CA PRO A 63 18.89 -1.68 3.21
C PRO A 63 18.58 -0.21 2.95
N SER A 64 17.28 0.15 2.80
CA SER A 64 16.85 1.54 2.63
C SER A 64 17.27 2.41 3.81
N SER A 65 17.16 1.93 5.06
CA SER A 65 17.61 2.70 6.22
C SER A 65 19.11 2.98 6.17
N SER A 66 19.92 2.03 5.68
CA SER A 66 21.35 2.22 5.49
C SER A 66 21.66 3.24 4.39
N VAL A 67 20.94 3.19 3.27
CA VAL A 67 21.05 4.20 2.20
C VAL A 67 20.73 5.59 2.74
N LEU A 68 19.68 5.73 3.55
CA LEU A 68 19.27 7.02 4.12
C LEU A 68 20.31 7.62 5.07
N LYS A 69 21.10 6.81 5.79
CA LYS A 69 22.22 7.30 6.61
C LYS A 69 23.28 8.02 5.80
N PHE A 70 23.51 7.59 4.55
CA PHE A 70 24.52 8.20 3.67
C PHE A 70 23.97 9.35 2.83
N THR A 71 22.70 9.26 2.41
CA THR A 71 22.10 10.22 1.48
C THR A 71 21.29 11.30 2.17
N GLY A 72 20.86 11.10 3.42
CA GLY A 72 19.84 11.89 4.08
C GLY A 72 18.43 11.58 3.55
N MET A 73 17.40 12.02 4.29
CA MET A 73 16.00 11.72 3.97
C MET A 73 15.56 12.34 2.65
N LYS A 74 15.93 13.59 2.40
CA LYS A 74 15.55 14.34 1.18
C LYS A 74 16.08 13.65 -0.09
N MET A 75 17.37 13.34 -0.12
CA MET A 75 17.97 12.67 -1.28
C MET A 75 17.49 11.23 -1.41
N GLY A 76 17.25 10.54 -0.29
CA GLY A 76 16.65 9.20 -0.30
C GLY A 76 15.27 9.19 -0.96
N MET A 77 14.41 10.19 -0.66
CA MET A 77 13.11 10.34 -1.35
C MET A 77 13.28 10.56 -2.85
N ALA A 78 14.25 11.40 -3.27
CA ALA A 78 14.51 11.63 -4.70
C ALA A 78 15.00 10.35 -5.40
N TRP A 79 15.90 9.59 -4.80
CA TRP A 79 16.38 8.32 -5.33
C TRP A 79 15.27 7.26 -5.39
N GLY A 80 14.40 7.19 -4.39
CA GLY A 80 13.22 6.31 -4.41
C GLY A 80 12.35 6.55 -5.63
N LEU A 81 12.08 7.82 -5.97
CA LEU A 81 11.31 8.20 -7.16
C LEU A 81 12.02 7.82 -8.48
N VAL A 82 13.34 7.96 -8.55
CA VAL A 82 14.12 7.53 -9.73
C VAL A 82 14.03 6.02 -9.93
N VAL A 83 14.20 5.24 -8.85
CA VAL A 83 14.08 3.78 -8.92
C VAL A 83 12.66 3.36 -9.33
N MET A 84 11.62 4.03 -8.82
CA MET A 84 10.23 3.80 -9.26
C MET A 84 10.06 4.11 -10.74
N ALA A 85 10.66 5.19 -11.25
CA ALA A 85 10.60 5.54 -12.68
C ALA A 85 11.27 4.47 -13.55
N ILE A 86 12.41 3.93 -13.13
CA ILE A 86 13.07 2.81 -13.81
C ILE A 86 12.17 1.58 -13.83
N GLY A 87 11.55 1.24 -12.68
CA GLY A 87 10.58 0.15 -12.61
C GLY A 87 9.39 0.32 -13.56
N ALA A 88 8.89 1.55 -13.70
CA ALA A 88 7.83 1.87 -14.66
C ALA A 88 8.29 1.69 -16.12
N LEU A 89 9.52 2.07 -16.47
CA LEU A 89 10.06 1.89 -17.83
C LEU A 89 10.26 0.42 -18.20
N ILE A 90 10.47 -0.49 -17.24
CA ILE A 90 10.57 -1.94 -17.50
C ILE A 90 9.24 -2.49 -18.07
N PHE A 91 8.11 -1.83 -17.82
CA PHE A 91 6.83 -2.22 -18.41
C PHE A 91 6.80 -2.09 -19.94
N VAL A 92 7.64 -1.26 -20.54
CA VAL A 92 7.72 -1.10 -22.01
C VAL A 92 8.23 -2.38 -22.68
N PRO A 93 9.44 -2.91 -22.38
CA PRO A 93 9.87 -4.18 -22.91
C PRO A 93 8.99 -5.35 -22.45
N ALA A 94 8.45 -5.32 -21.21
CA ALA A 94 7.54 -6.34 -20.72
C ALA A 94 6.28 -6.45 -21.59
N ALA A 95 5.68 -5.32 -21.95
CA ALA A 95 4.48 -5.27 -22.79
C ALA A 95 4.77 -5.68 -24.25
N ASN A 96 5.91 -5.29 -24.79
CA ASN A 96 6.28 -5.65 -26.17
C ASN A 96 6.57 -7.15 -26.33
N SER A 97 7.20 -7.77 -25.33
CA SER A 97 7.48 -9.21 -25.31
C SER A 97 6.35 -10.03 -24.66
N ARG A 98 5.34 -9.37 -24.09
CA ARG A 98 4.27 -9.96 -23.26
C ARG A 98 4.81 -10.91 -22.19
N SER A 99 5.94 -10.55 -21.60
CA SER A 99 6.63 -11.34 -20.60
C SER A 99 6.11 -11.02 -19.19
N PHE A 100 5.37 -11.96 -18.61
CA PHE A 100 4.87 -11.81 -17.22
C PHE A 100 6.02 -11.62 -16.22
N GLY A 101 7.14 -12.35 -16.38
CA GLY A 101 8.32 -12.18 -15.53
C GLY A 101 8.91 -10.76 -15.57
N LEU A 102 8.94 -10.12 -16.74
CA LEU A 102 9.40 -8.71 -16.86
C LEU A 102 8.41 -7.75 -16.21
N PHE A 103 7.09 -7.99 -16.30
CA PHE A 103 6.11 -7.20 -15.55
C PHE A 103 6.32 -7.31 -14.04
N LEU A 104 6.54 -8.53 -13.51
CA LEU A 104 6.85 -8.75 -12.10
C LEU A 104 8.17 -8.06 -11.69
N THR A 105 9.18 -8.10 -12.54
CA THR A 105 10.46 -7.38 -12.30
C THR A 105 10.22 -5.86 -12.22
N GLY A 106 9.44 -5.29 -13.13
CA GLY A 106 9.07 -3.88 -13.09
C GLY A 106 8.35 -3.49 -11.81
N LEU A 107 7.39 -4.33 -11.36
CA LEU A 107 6.67 -4.14 -10.10
C LEU A 107 7.59 -4.24 -8.88
N PHE A 108 8.49 -5.21 -8.85
CA PHE A 108 9.46 -5.36 -7.77
C PHE A 108 10.38 -4.14 -7.68
N VAL A 109 10.90 -3.64 -8.82
CA VAL A 109 11.72 -2.42 -8.86
C VAL A 109 10.94 -1.19 -8.42
N GLN A 110 9.67 -1.06 -8.80
CA GLN A 110 8.80 0.02 -8.27
C GLN A 110 8.63 -0.11 -6.75
N GLY A 111 8.40 -1.32 -6.25
CA GLY A 111 8.31 -1.62 -4.81
C GLY A 111 9.62 -1.27 -4.07
N MET A 112 10.79 -1.52 -4.67
CA MET A 112 12.10 -1.12 -4.11
C MET A 112 12.19 0.41 -3.93
N GLY A 113 11.85 1.17 -4.99
CA GLY A 113 11.85 2.63 -4.93
C GLY A 113 10.87 3.16 -3.90
N LEU A 114 9.70 2.53 -3.78
CA LEU A 114 8.68 2.92 -2.83
C LEU A 114 9.04 2.55 -1.38
N ALA A 115 9.73 1.43 -1.15
CA ALA A 115 10.28 1.08 0.16
C ALA A 115 11.27 2.15 0.65
N LEU A 116 12.18 2.61 -0.22
CA LEU A 116 13.12 3.69 0.10
C LEU A 116 12.37 5.00 0.37
N LEU A 117 11.39 5.37 -0.47
CA LEU A 117 10.58 6.57 -0.32
C LEU A 117 9.81 6.57 1.00
N GLN A 118 9.17 5.46 1.37
CA GLN A 118 8.37 5.36 2.59
C GLN A 118 9.25 5.31 3.85
N THR A 119 10.41 4.66 3.79
CA THR A 119 11.37 4.65 4.91
C THR A 119 11.87 6.06 5.24
N ALA A 120 11.95 6.95 4.24
CA ALA A 120 12.29 8.36 4.44
C ALA A 120 11.08 9.22 4.84
N SER A 121 9.96 9.14 4.11
CA SER A 121 8.84 10.09 4.23
C SER A 121 7.97 9.88 5.46
N ASN A 122 7.77 8.63 5.93
CA ASN A 122 6.94 8.36 7.11
C ASN A 122 7.56 8.91 8.42
N PRO A 123 8.85 8.65 8.74
CA PRO A 123 9.48 9.32 9.87
C PRO A 123 9.51 10.84 9.69
N TYR A 124 9.87 11.32 8.49
CA TYR A 124 9.97 12.75 8.19
C TYR A 124 8.69 13.51 8.56
N ILE A 125 7.50 13.05 8.11
CA ILE A 125 6.23 13.70 8.45
C ILE A 125 5.86 13.55 9.93
N SER A 126 6.34 12.50 10.59
CA SER A 126 6.11 12.29 12.03
C SER A 126 6.88 13.26 12.90
N ILE A 127 8.10 13.66 12.49
CA ILE A 127 9.02 14.48 13.28
C ILE A 127 8.98 15.98 12.92
N ILE A 128 8.35 16.40 11.82
CA ILE A 128 8.27 17.81 11.38
C ILE A 128 7.42 18.70 12.30
N GLY A 129 6.88 18.18 13.41
CA GLY A 129 6.10 18.93 14.39
C GLY A 129 5.83 18.10 15.65
N PRO A 130 5.01 18.60 16.59
CA PRO A 130 4.73 17.93 17.85
C PRO A 130 4.25 16.48 17.65
N ILE A 131 4.78 15.55 18.46
CA ILE A 131 4.49 14.12 18.35
C ILE A 131 3.00 13.80 18.57
N GLU A 132 2.34 14.59 19.42
CA GLU A 132 0.91 14.47 19.73
C GLU A 132 0.03 14.69 18.49
N SER A 133 0.52 15.48 17.53
CA SER A 133 -0.19 15.73 16.26
C SER A 133 0.33 14.88 15.09
N ALA A 134 1.26 13.97 15.32
CA ALA A 134 1.82 13.10 14.28
C ALA A 134 0.76 12.28 13.56
N ALA A 135 -0.18 11.66 14.30
CA ALA A 135 -1.27 10.88 13.72
C ALA A 135 -2.17 11.73 12.80
N LYS A 136 -2.44 12.99 13.15
CA LYS A 136 -3.21 13.91 12.30
C LYS A 136 -2.44 14.20 10.99
N ARG A 137 -1.13 14.46 11.06
CA ARG A 137 -0.31 14.67 9.87
C ARG A 137 -0.25 13.44 8.98
N ILE A 138 -0.05 12.25 9.56
CA ILE A 138 -0.07 10.98 8.81
C ILE A 138 -1.44 10.75 8.18
N SER A 139 -2.54 11.08 8.87
CA SER A 139 -3.89 10.95 8.30
C SER A 139 -4.11 11.90 7.12
N ILE A 140 -3.58 13.13 7.15
CA ILE A 140 -3.61 14.05 6.00
C ILE A 140 -2.84 13.44 4.81
N MET A 141 -1.68 12.84 5.05
CA MET A 141 -0.94 12.12 4.03
C MET A 141 -1.74 10.92 3.50
N GLY A 142 -2.45 10.22 4.38
CA GLY A 142 -3.37 9.14 4.04
C GLY A 142 -4.49 9.61 3.10
N ILE A 143 -5.06 10.80 3.33
CA ILE A 143 -6.06 11.41 2.43
C ILE A 143 -5.47 11.65 1.04
N CYS A 144 -4.25 12.20 0.94
CA CYS A 144 -3.57 12.38 -0.34
C CYS A 144 -3.33 11.04 -1.05
N ASN A 145 -2.87 10.03 -0.31
CA ASN A 145 -2.62 8.69 -0.82
C ASN A 145 -3.88 8.00 -1.34
N LYS A 146 -4.95 8.00 -0.56
CA LYS A 146 -6.21 7.33 -0.93
C LYS A 146 -6.98 8.11 -1.99
N GLY A 147 -6.90 9.44 -1.98
CA GLY A 147 -7.44 10.26 -3.07
C GLY A 147 -6.83 9.91 -4.43
N ALA A 148 -5.51 9.80 -4.49
CA ALA A 148 -4.82 9.32 -5.69
C ALA A 148 -5.15 7.85 -6.00
N GLY A 149 -5.25 7.02 -4.97
CA GLY A 149 -5.60 5.61 -5.10
C GLY A 149 -6.99 5.38 -5.68
N ILE A 150 -7.97 6.23 -5.39
CA ILE A 150 -9.30 6.18 -6.02
C ILE A 150 -9.19 6.46 -7.53
N LEU A 151 -8.39 7.47 -7.90
CA LEU A 151 -8.23 7.88 -9.30
C LEU A 151 -7.44 6.85 -10.12
N SER A 152 -6.48 6.17 -9.49
CA SER A 152 -5.55 5.27 -10.17
C SER A 152 -6.24 4.11 -10.89
N PRO A 153 -7.11 3.29 -10.26
CA PRO A 153 -7.86 2.24 -10.96
C PRO A 153 -8.81 2.81 -12.01
N ILE A 154 -9.44 3.97 -11.76
CA ILE A 154 -10.35 4.60 -12.70
C ILE A 154 -9.60 5.00 -13.98
N ILE A 155 -8.49 5.73 -13.84
CA ILE A 155 -7.69 6.21 -14.97
C ILE A 155 -7.08 5.02 -15.72
N LEU A 156 -6.39 4.12 -15.01
CA LEU A 156 -5.69 3.01 -15.64
C LEU A 156 -6.67 2.06 -16.33
N SER A 157 -7.76 1.66 -15.65
CA SER A 157 -8.72 0.71 -16.22
C SER A 157 -9.48 1.28 -17.41
N SER A 158 -9.73 2.59 -17.45
CA SER A 158 -10.37 3.24 -18.60
C SER A 158 -9.49 3.20 -19.85
N ILE A 159 -8.19 3.08 -19.69
CA ILE A 159 -7.22 2.98 -20.80
C ILE A 159 -6.94 1.52 -21.15
N VAL A 160 -6.43 0.74 -20.16
CA VAL A 160 -5.92 -0.62 -20.42
C VAL A 160 -7.03 -1.67 -20.53
N LEU A 161 -8.15 -1.50 -19.80
CA LEU A 161 -9.30 -2.41 -19.78
C LEU A 161 -10.53 -1.81 -20.49
N LYS A 162 -10.30 -0.90 -21.45
CA LYS A 162 -11.39 -0.37 -22.28
C LYS A 162 -12.04 -1.50 -23.06
N ASN A 163 -13.38 -1.63 -22.95
CA ASN A 163 -14.15 -2.69 -23.59
C ASN A 163 -13.68 -4.12 -23.22
N ALA A 164 -13.29 -4.32 -21.94
CA ALA A 164 -12.64 -5.55 -21.48
C ALA A 164 -13.46 -6.82 -21.76
N ASN A 165 -14.81 -6.80 -21.53
CA ASN A 165 -15.67 -7.98 -21.78
C ASN A 165 -15.69 -8.32 -23.27
N GLN A 166 -15.90 -7.34 -24.15
CA GLN A 166 -15.92 -7.57 -25.61
C GLN A 166 -14.58 -8.11 -26.10
N LEU A 167 -13.47 -7.60 -25.54
CA LEU A 167 -12.15 -8.07 -25.89
C LEU A 167 -11.90 -9.48 -25.39
N GLN A 168 -12.35 -9.80 -24.19
CA GLN A 168 -12.29 -11.15 -23.63
C GLN A 168 -13.11 -12.14 -24.46
N ASP A 169 -14.31 -11.76 -24.89
CA ASP A 169 -15.15 -12.60 -25.75
C ASP A 169 -14.47 -12.83 -27.10
N LYS A 170 -13.89 -11.79 -27.74
CA LYS A 170 -13.12 -11.94 -28.98
C LYS A 170 -11.91 -12.86 -28.83
N ILE A 171 -11.19 -12.78 -27.71
CA ILE A 171 -10.05 -13.65 -27.40
C ILE A 171 -10.51 -15.09 -27.23
N ASN A 172 -11.65 -15.31 -26.54
CA ASN A 172 -12.19 -16.65 -26.28
C ASN A 172 -12.80 -17.29 -27.53
N THR A 173 -13.39 -16.50 -28.43
CA THR A 173 -14.02 -16.95 -29.68
C THR A 173 -13.10 -16.96 -30.89
N ALA A 174 -11.85 -16.49 -30.74
CA ALA A 174 -10.88 -16.47 -31.83
C ALA A 174 -10.56 -17.87 -32.32
N SER A 175 -10.99 -18.18 -33.55
CA SER A 175 -10.82 -19.50 -34.19
C SER A 175 -9.38 -19.76 -34.61
N ASN A 176 -8.55 -18.72 -34.76
CA ASN A 176 -7.17 -18.81 -35.23
C ASN A 176 -6.21 -18.37 -34.12
N ALA A 177 -5.18 -19.17 -33.85
CA ALA A 177 -4.13 -18.88 -32.88
C ALA A 177 -3.43 -17.52 -33.15
N THR A 178 -3.19 -17.18 -34.44
CA THR A 178 -2.57 -15.92 -34.85
C THR A 178 -3.43 -14.70 -34.49
N THR A 179 -4.75 -14.79 -34.69
CA THR A 179 -5.69 -13.72 -34.33
C THR A 179 -5.74 -13.52 -32.79
N LYS A 180 -5.78 -14.62 -32.05
CA LYS A 180 -5.73 -14.59 -30.59
C LYS A 180 -4.47 -13.94 -30.08
N GLU A 181 -3.32 -14.31 -30.64
CA GLU A 181 -2.01 -13.77 -30.29
C GLU A 181 -1.93 -12.25 -30.58
N SER A 182 -2.44 -11.82 -31.73
CA SER A 182 -2.51 -10.41 -32.12
C SER A 182 -3.35 -9.59 -31.14
N LEU A 183 -4.52 -10.08 -30.72
CA LEU A 183 -5.40 -9.41 -29.74
C LEU A 183 -4.73 -9.30 -28.36
N LEU A 184 -4.05 -10.35 -27.92
CA LEU A 184 -3.31 -10.34 -26.66
C LEU A 184 -2.11 -9.37 -26.69
N ASN A 185 -1.40 -9.28 -27.81
CA ASN A 185 -0.29 -8.35 -27.99
C ASN A 185 -0.79 -6.89 -28.03
N GLU A 186 -1.90 -6.63 -28.70
CA GLU A 186 -2.55 -5.31 -28.69
C GLU A 186 -2.93 -4.90 -27.26
N LEU A 187 -3.59 -5.82 -26.52
CA LEU A 187 -3.96 -5.57 -25.13
C LEU A 187 -2.74 -5.26 -24.26
N SER A 188 -1.69 -6.08 -24.36
CA SER A 188 -0.47 -5.89 -23.58
C SER A 188 0.16 -4.52 -23.79
N ARG A 189 0.17 -4.02 -25.05
CA ARG A 189 0.74 -2.72 -25.40
C ARG A 189 -0.03 -1.52 -24.86
N ARG A 190 -1.30 -1.67 -24.49
CA ARG A 190 -2.11 -0.57 -23.92
C ARG A 190 -1.53 0.02 -22.64
N VAL A 191 -0.70 -0.74 -21.92
CA VAL A 191 -0.07 -0.29 -20.69
C VAL A 191 1.15 0.60 -20.91
N ILE A 192 1.75 0.59 -22.12
CA ILE A 192 3.01 1.29 -22.43
C ILE A 192 2.87 2.79 -22.19
N TYR A 193 1.85 3.43 -22.80
CA TYR A 193 1.68 4.88 -22.70
C TYR A 193 1.45 5.36 -21.27
N PRO A 194 0.53 4.79 -20.48
CA PRO A 194 0.37 5.16 -19.07
C PRO A 194 1.65 5.04 -18.25
N TYR A 195 2.45 3.99 -18.48
CA TYR A 195 3.68 3.77 -17.73
C TYR A 195 4.83 4.70 -18.13
N ILE A 196 4.92 5.10 -19.40
CA ILE A 196 5.87 6.15 -19.84
C ILE A 196 5.50 7.50 -19.19
N VAL A 197 4.21 7.86 -19.19
CA VAL A 197 3.73 9.09 -18.53
C VAL A 197 4.06 9.04 -17.03
N MET A 198 3.78 7.94 -16.37
CA MET A 198 4.09 7.75 -14.95
C MET A 198 5.60 7.87 -14.69
N ALA A 199 6.45 7.21 -15.47
CA ALA A 199 7.91 7.31 -15.34
C ALA A 199 8.39 8.75 -15.47
N THR A 200 7.85 9.49 -16.45
CA THR A 200 8.16 10.92 -16.65
C THR A 200 7.77 11.77 -15.46
N VAL A 201 6.55 11.58 -14.92
CA VAL A 201 6.07 12.29 -13.72
C VAL A 201 6.95 11.97 -12.50
N LEU A 202 7.28 10.70 -12.28
CA LEU A 202 8.16 10.27 -11.17
C LEU A 202 9.54 10.92 -11.28
N PHE A 203 10.12 10.98 -12.47
CA PHE A 203 11.42 11.60 -12.70
C PHE A 203 11.39 13.12 -12.47
N ILE A 204 10.35 13.81 -12.98
CA ILE A 204 10.15 15.25 -12.72
C ILE A 204 10.05 15.51 -11.22
N LEU A 205 9.29 14.71 -10.49
CA LEU A 205 9.16 14.84 -9.03
C LEU A 205 10.47 14.56 -8.31
N ALA A 206 11.29 13.60 -8.75
CA ALA A 206 12.61 13.37 -8.19
C ALA A 206 13.49 14.64 -8.30
N VAL A 207 13.48 15.30 -9.46
CA VAL A 207 14.19 16.55 -9.67
C VAL A 207 13.62 17.67 -8.80
N MET A 208 12.30 17.76 -8.68
CA MET A 208 11.64 18.76 -7.83
C MET A 208 12.00 18.58 -6.35
N ILE A 209 11.99 17.33 -5.83
CA ILE A 209 12.38 17.03 -4.44
C ILE A 209 13.83 17.41 -4.20
N ARG A 210 14.73 17.02 -5.10
CA ARG A 210 16.15 17.38 -5.00
C ARG A 210 16.37 18.90 -4.89
N LYS A 211 15.60 19.69 -5.65
CA LYS A 211 15.69 21.16 -5.66
C LYS A 211 14.80 21.84 -4.61
N SER A 212 13.97 21.10 -3.89
CA SER A 212 13.01 21.66 -2.93
C SER A 212 13.70 22.28 -1.71
N PRO A 213 13.05 23.20 -1.00
CA PRO A 213 13.57 23.80 0.24
C PRO A 213 13.34 22.88 1.46
N LEU A 214 13.08 21.58 1.27
CA LEU A 214 12.94 20.66 2.38
C LEU A 214 14.22 20.63 3.22
N PRO A 215 14.14 20.84 4.55
CA PRO A 215 15.29 20.68 5.42
C PRO A 215 15.78 19.22 5.39
N ASP A 216 17.08 19.04 5.42
CA ASP A 216 17.67 17.73 5.64
C ASP A 216 17.59 17.44 7.14
N VAL A 217 16.77 16.45 7.50
CA VAL A 217 16.45 16.13 8.89
C VAL A 217 17.06 14.77 9.21
N ASN A 218 17.90 14.72 10.24
CA ASN A 218 18.40 13.47 10.83
C ASN A 218 17.42 13.00 11.91
N ALA A 219 16.72 11.87 11.67
CA ALA A 219 15.76 11.31 12.62
C ALA A 219 16.42 10.96 13.98
N SER A 220 17.70 10.63 13.99
CA SER A 220 18.45 10.30 15.21
C SER A 220 18.66 11.52 16.12
N GLU A 221 18.84 12.70 15.57
CA GLU A 221 19.07 13.93 16.35
C GLU A 221 17.78 14.42 17.01
N LEU A 222 16.66 14.39 16.29
CA LEU A 222 15.36 14.86 16.80
C LEU A 222 14.75 13.95 17.87
N ASN A 223 15.02 12.64 17.79
CA ASN A 223 14.59 11.68 18.80
C ASN A 223 15.47 11.69 20.08
N ALA A 224 16.69 12.24 20.01
CA ALA A 224 17.55 12.39 21.18
C ALA A 224 17.06 13.47 22.17
N GLU A 225 16.30 14.44 21.70
CA GLU A 225 15.78 15.56 22.51
C GLU A 225 14.46 15.25 23.21
N SER A 226 13.73 14.15 22.83
CA SER A 226 12.50 13.79 23.52
C SER A 226 12.80 13.13 24.88
N SER A 227 12.26 13.73 25.93
CA SER A 227 12.61 13.56 27.34
C SER A 227 12.39 12.19 28.00
N ASP A 228 11.90 11.19 27.29
CA ASP A 228 11.64 9.83 27.82
C ASP A 228 12.78 8.81 27.57
N THR A 229 13.96 9.34 27.27
CA THR A 229 15.16 8.57 26.85
C THR A 229 15.82 7.71 27.95
N LYS A 230 15.48 7.86 29.23
CA LYS A 230 16.11 7.09 30.30
C LYS A 230 15.88 5.56 30.20
N ALA A 231 14.67 5.15 29.80
CA ALA A 231 14.33 3.72 29.64
C ALA A 231 14.99 3.10 28.38
N ALA A 232 15.15 3.89 27.30
CA ALA A 232 15.81 3.44 26.08
C ALA A 232 17.35 3.43 26.21
N ARG A 233 17.93 4.20 27.12
CA ARG A 233 19.37 4.32 27.33
C ARG A 233 20.03 3.02 27.79
N ASN A 234 19.29 2.19 28.53
CA ASN A 234 19.80 0.92 29.06
C ASN A 234 19.61 -0.26 28.11
N LYS A 235 18.82 -0.10 27.01
CA LYS A 235 18.62 -1.16 26.03
C LYS A 235 19.69 -1.10 24.94
N THR A 236 20.34 -2.24 24.72
CA THR A 236 21.46 -2.38 23.78
C THR A 236 21.04 -2.96 22.44
N ASN A 237 19.86 -3.61 22.39
CA ASN A 237 19.38 -4.32 21.22
C ASN A 237 17.90 -3.99 20.94
N ILE A 238 17.53 -3.91 19.65
CA ILE A 238 16.16 -3.66 19.20
C ILE A 238 15.17 -4.76 19.62
N TRP A 239 15.65 -5.99 19.79
CA TRP A 239 14.86 -7.14 20.25
C TRP A 239 14.34 -6.99 21.69
N GLN A 240 14.86 -6.03 22.44
CA GLN A 240 14.41 -5.71 23.80
C GLN A 240 13.15 -4.83 23.83
N PHE A 241 12.55 -4.56 22.66
CA PHE A 241 11.31 -3.79 22.51
C PHE A 241 10.18 -4.68 21.98
N PRO A 242 9.55 -5.51 22.84
CA PRO A 242 8.53 -6.46 22.38
C PRO A 242 7.31 -5.78 21.76
N HIS A 243 6.92 -4.58 22.23
CA HIS A 243 5.84 -3.80 21.60
C HIS A 243 6.11 -3.45 20.14
N LEU A 244 7.38 -3.22 19.75
CA LEU A 244 7.77 -3.01 18.36
C LEU A 244 7.59 -4.28 17.54
N LEU A 245 8.07 -5.44 18.04
CA LEU A 245 7.95 -6.71 17.32
C LEU A 245 6.50 -7.11 17.11
N LEU A 246 5.67 -6.94 18.15
CA LEU A 246 4.22 -7.10 18.04
C LEU A 246 3.61 -6.10 17.06
N GLY A 247 4.13 -4.87 17.01
CA GLY A 247 3.74 -3.83 16.04
C GLY A 247 4.11 -4.18 14.61
N VAL A 248 5.30 -4.78 14.37
CA VAL A 248 5.71 -5.28 13.04
C VAL A 248 4.74 -6.35 12.55
N LEU A 249 4.41 -7.32 13.40
CA LEU A 249 3.41 -8.34 13.08
C LEU A 249 2.03 -7.70 12.87
N CYS A 250 1.67 -6.66 13.66
CA CYS A 250 0.41 -5.94 13.51
C CYS A 250 0.34 -5.22 12.14
N ILE A 251 1.42 -4.57 11.69
CA ILE A 251 1.51 -3.99 10.34
C ILE A 251 1.41 -5.08 9.28
N PHE A 252 2.08 -6.22 9.47
CA PHE A 252 2.01 -7.33 8.52
C PHE A 252 0.59 -7.82 8.29
N VAL A 253 -0.14 -8.15 9.35
CA VAL A 253 -1.52 -8.61 9.22
C VAL A 253 -2.46 -7.51 8.75
N TYR A 254 -2.25 -6.25 9.20
CA TYR A 254 -3.03 -5.10 8.75
C TYR A 254 -2.88 -4.85 7.24
N VAL A 255 -1.65 -4.78 6.73
CA VAL A 255 -1.45 -4.54 5.28
C VAL A 255 -1.98 -5.73 4.48
N GLY A 256 -1.88 -6.94 5.01
CA GLY A 256 -2.51 -8.11 4.40
C GLY A 256 -4.01 -7.95 4.20
N VAL A 257 -4.76 -7.54 5.24
CA VAL A 257 -6.22 -7.33 5.11
C VAL A 257 -6.56 -6.07 4.32
N GLU A 258 -5.72 -5.04 4.36
CA GLU A 258 -5.88 -3.84 3.53
C GLU A 258 -5.81 -4.19 2.03
N VAL A 259 -4.80 -4.96 1.63
CA VAL A 259 -4.59 -5.40 0.24
C VAL A 259 -5.68 -6.40 -0.18
N MET A 260 -6.14 -7.27 0.73
CA MET A 260 -7.30 -8.14 0.47
C MET A 260 -8.56 -7.34 0.16
N ALA A 261 -8.84 -6.29 0.93
CA ALA A 261 -10.00 -5.43 0.71
C ALA A 261 -9.82 -4.45 -0.47
N GLY A 262 -8.58 -4.07 -0.82
CA GLY A 262 -8.27 -3.12 -1.89
C GLY A 262 -7.97 -3.80 -3.22
N ASP A 263 -6.85 -4.49 -3.32
CA ASP A 263 -6.37 -5.05 -4.58
C ASP A 263 -7.07 -6.37 -4.95
N ALA A 264 -7.35 -7.24 -3.96
CA ALA A 264 -7.94 -8.55 -4.20
C ALA A 264 -9.47 -8.52 -4.35
N ILE A 265 -10.15 -7.39 -4.04
CA ILE A 265 -11.62 -7.28 -4.13
C ILE A 265 -12.15 -7.57 -5.54
N GLY A 266 -11.40 -7.23 -6.59
CA GLY A 266 -11.76 -7.54 -7.96
C GLY A 266 -11.86 -9.04 -8.19
N ILE A 267 -10.85 -9.81 -7.75
CA ILE A 267 -10.85 -11.27 -7.84
C ILE A 267 -11.92 -11.90 -6.93
N TYR A 268 -12.18 -11.31 -5.76
CA TYR A 268 -13.27 -11.74 -4.89
C TYR A 268 -14.63 -11.58 -5.58
N GLY A 269 -14.90 -10.41 -6.19
CA GLY A 269 -16.13 -10.15 -6.96
C GLY A 269 -16.27 -11.06 -8.18
N LYS A 270 -15.16 -11.31 -8.91
CA LYS A 270 -15.12 -12.28 -10.02
C LYS A 270 -15.57 -13.66 -9.58
N SER A 271 -15.25 -14.09 -8.35
CA SER A 271 -15.65 -15.40 -7.82
C SER A 271 -17.16 -15.55 -7.64
N PHE A 272 -17.92 -14.45 -7.64
CA PHE A 272 -19.38 -14.44 -7.74
C PHE A 272 -19.91 -14.37 -9.17
N GLY A 273 -19.05 -14.40 -10.19
CA GLY A 273 -19.46 -14.26 -11.60
C GLY A 273 -19.71 -12.81 -12.04
N ILE A 274 -19.30 -11.81 -11.25
CA ILE A 274 -19.45 -10.39 -11.61
C ILE A 274 -18.55 -10.10 -12.84
N PRO A 275 -19.08 -9.38 -13.87
CA PRO A 275 -18.33 -9.07 -15.10
C PRO A 275 -17.12 -8.16 -14.85
N LEU A 276 -16.06 -8.32 -15.67
CA LEU A 276 -14.82 -7.55 -15.58
C LEU A 276 -15.04 -6.04 -15.68
N ASP A 277 -15.99 -5.58 -16.52
CA ASP A 277 -16.30 -4.17 -16.68
C ASP A 277 -16.83 -3.51 -15.39
N GLN A 278 -17.29 -4.31 -14.45
CA GLN A 278 -17.75 -3.83 -13.15
C GLN A 278 -16.68 -4.01 -12.08
N TYR A 279 -16.12 -5.22 -11.91
CA TYR A 279 -15.20 -5.48 -10.81
C TYR A 279 -13.83 -4.76 -10.96
N LYS A 280 -13.46 -4.30 -12.15
CA LYS A 280 -12.25 -3.49 -12.38
C LYS A 280 -12.21 -2.16 -11.59
N TYR A 281 -13.36 -1.70 -11.09
CA TYR A 281 -13.49 -0.47 -10.28
C TYR A 281 -13.63 -0.71 -8.78
N PHE A 282 -13.71 -1.97 -8.32
CA PHE A 282 -14.02 -2.26 -6.91
C PHE A 282 -12.96 -1.75 -5.95
N THR A 283 -11.68 -1.76 -6.33
CA THR A 283 -10.61 -1.12 -5.57
C THR A 283 -10.94 0.34 -5.22
N SER A 284 -11.48 1.12 -6.16
CA SER A 284 -11.85 2.52 -5.92
C SER A 284 -12.95 2.66 -4.85
N PHE A 285 -13.88 1.73 -4.75
CA PHE A 285 -14.91 1.76 -3.70
C PHE A 285 -14.32 1.52 -2.32
N THR A 286 -13.40 0.56 -2.19
CA THR A 286 -12.68 0.34 -0.93
C THR A 286 -11.90 1.59 -0.52
N LEU A 287 -11.20 2.22 -1.47
CA LEU A 287 -10.41 3.41 -1.20
C LEU A 287 -11.27 4.63 -0.88
N ALA A 288 -12.47 4.74 -1.45
CA ALA A 288 -13.45 5.75 -1.07
C ALA A 288 -13.89 5.56 0.40
N GLY A 289 -14.15 4.32 0.84
CA GLY A 289 -14.39 4.00 2.24
C GLY A 289 -13.22 4.39 3.13
N MET A 290 -11.99 4.11 2.71
CA MET A 290 -10.78 4.54 3.45
C MET A 290 -10.66 6.06 3.54
N LEU A 291 -10.96 6.79 2.45
CA LEU A 291 -10.93 8.25 2.45
C LEU A 291 -11.91 8.82 3.48
N VAL A 292 -13.13 8.30 3.54
CA VAL A 292 -14.11 8.67 4.56
C VAL A 292 -13.57 8.39 5.97
N GLY A 293 -12.96 7.22 6.19
CA GLY A 293 -12.38 6.88 7.48
C GLY A 293 -11.23 7.81 7.89
N TYR A 294 -10.36 8.21 6.98
CA TYR A 294 -9.31 9.21 7.25
C TYR A 294 -9.89 10.58 7.59
N LEU A 295 -10.92 11.03 6.87
CA LEU A 295 -11.61 12.28 7.19
C LEU A 295 -12.19 12.24 8.61
N VAL A 296 -12.91 11.17 8.96
CA VAL A 296 -13.42 10.96 10.33
C VAL A 296 -12.27 11.02 11.34
N GLY A 297 -11.14 10.34 11.08
CA GLY A 297 -9.97 10.34 11.94
C GLY A 297 -9.38 11.73 12.18
N VAL A 298 -9.24 12.54 11.14
CA VAL A 298 -8.68 13.91 11.24
C VAL A 298 -9.52 14.81 12.16
N PHE A 299 -10.84 14.63 12.15
CA PHE A 299 -11.75 15.43 13.01
C PHE A 299 -11.92 14.85 14.41
N THR A 300 -11.69 13.54 14.60
CA THR A 300 -11.96 12.88 15.90
C THR A 300 -10.72 12.67 16.74
N ILE A 301 -9.55 12.43 16.13
CA ILE A 301 -8.28 12.16 16.83
C ILE A 301 -7.44 13.46 16.95
N PRO A 302 -6.86 13.78 18.10
CA PRO A 302 -7.01 13.14 19.42
C PRO A 302 -8.18 13.69 20.24
N LYS A 303 -8.95 14.66 19.71
CA LYS A 303 -9.90 15.49 20.48
C LYS A 303 -10.99 14.68 21.18
N TYR A 304 -11.56 13.70 20.49
CA TYR A 304 -12.67 12.88 20.99
C TYR A 304 -12.28 11.42 21.26
N VAL A 305 -11.34 10.90 20.48
CA VAL A 305 -10.94 9.49 20.52
C VAL A 305 -9.42 9.40 20.51
N SER A 306 -8.84 8.63 21.44
CA SER A 306 -7.40 8.34 21.44
C SER A 306 -7.03 7.37 20.29
N GLN A 307 -5.74 7.34 19.91
CA GLN A 307 -5.25 6.45 18.84
C GLN A 307 -5.57 4.98 19.13
N GLU A 308 -5.38 4.53 20.36
CA GLU A 308 -5.63 3.15 20.79
C GLU A 308 -7.13 2.79 20.70
N LYS A 309 -8.00 3.72 21.11
CA LYS A 309 -9.46 3.53 21.02
C LYS A 309 -9.91 3.49 19.56
N ALA A 310 -9.34 4.37 18.69
CA ALA A 310 -9.63 4.35 17.28
C ALA A 310 -9.24 3.01 16.65
N LEU A 311 -8.04 2.48 16.99
CA LEU A 311 -7.59 1.18 16.52
C LEU A 311 -8.50 0.02 16.97
N ARG A 312 -8.96 0.05 18.24
CA ARG A 312 -9.92 -0.95 18.77
C ARG A 312 -11.25 -0.93 18.00
N ILE A 313 -11.81 0.27 17.81
CA ILE A 313 -13.07 0.45 17.07
C ILE A 313 -12.89 -0.06 15.63
N SER A 314 -11.81 0.33 14.97
CA SER A 314 -11.48 -0.11 13.61
C SER A 314 -11.38 -1.63 13.51
N ALA A 315 -10.71 -2.29 14.46
CA ALA A 315 -10.60 -3.75 14.47
C ALA A 315 -11.95 -4.43 14.67
N LEU A 316 -12.79 -3.94 15.60
CA LEU A 316 -14.14 -4.47 15.84
C LEU A 316 -15.05 -4.31 14.61
N VAL A 317 -15.01 -3.13 13.96
CA VAL A 317 -15.76 -2.90 12.71
C VAL A 317 -15.26 -3.83 11.62
N GLY A 318 -13.93 -4.04 11.49
CA GLY A 318 -13.35 -4.99 10.55
C GLY A 318 -13.83 -6.42 10.76
N ILE A 319 -13.93 -6.88 12.01
CA ILE A 319 -14.48 -8.20 12.38
C ILE A 319 -15.94 -8.32 11.92
N LEU A 320 -16.78 -7.34 12.25
CA LEU A 320 -18.21 -7.35 11.90
C LEU A 320 -18.43 -7.35 10.38
N LEU A 321 -17.68 -6.50 9.65
CA LEU A 321 -17.77 -6.44 8.20
C LEU A 321 -17.27 -7.72 7.53
N THR A 322 -16.24 -8.37 8.08
CA THR A 322 -15.73 -9.66 7.58
C THR A 322 -16.76 -10.76 7.74
N ILE A 323 -17.45 -10.81 8.89
CA ILE A 323 -18.55 -11.74 9.12
C ILE A 323 -19.71 -11.44 8.17
N GLY A 324 -20.06 -10.16 7.95
CA GLY A 324 -21.09 -9.73 7.00
C GLY A 324 -20.76 -10.15 5.55
N ALA A 325 -19.50 -10.04 5.14
CA ALA A 325 -19.04 -10.51 3.82
C ALA A 325 -19.21 -12.02 3.65
N PHE A 326 -18.96 -12.79 4.70
CA PHE A 326 -19.15 -14.25 4.69
C PHE A 326 -20.64 -14.64 4.69
N ALA A 327 -21.46 -13.94 5.47
CA ALA A 327 -22.89 -14.26 5.63
C ALA A 327 -23.77 -13.87 4.42
N THR A 328 -23.24 -13.05 3.51
CA THR A 328 -23.98 -12.51 2.35
C THR A 328 -23.38 -12.99 1.02
N LYS A 329 -24.04 -12.70 -0.11
CA LYS A 329 -23.61 -13.14 -1.45
C LYS A 329 -23.63 -11.98 -2.46
N GLY A 330 -22.93 -12.18 -3.58
CA GLY A 330 -22.95 -11.25 -4.71
C GLY A 330 -22.48 -9.85 -4.35
N TYR A 331 -23.15 -8.84 -4.84
CA TYR A 331 -22.79 -7.42 -4.63
C TYR A 331 -22.86 -7.00 -3.16
N VAL A 332 -23.76 -7.58 -2.36
CA VAL A 332 -23.85 -7.27 -0.93
C VAL A 332 -22.58 -7.71 -0.20
N SER A 333 -22.11 -8.93 -0.48
CA SER A 333 -20.86 -9.44 0.08
C SER A 333 -19.66 -8.57 -0.34
N VAL A 334 -19.58 -8.21 -1.63
CA VAL A 334 -18.54 -7.29 -2.14
C VAL A 334 -18.64 -5.92 -1.48
N GLY A 335 -19.87 -5.44 -1.21
CA GLY A 335 -20.11 -4.20 -0.47
C GLY A 335 -19.53 -4.22 0.94
N PHE A 336 -19.67 -5.33 1.66
CA PHE A 336 -19.02 -5.53 2.97
C PHE A 336 -17.50 -5.53 2.87
N VAL A 337 -16.93 -6.19 1.84
CA VAL A 337 -15.48 -6.16 1.59
C VAL A 337 -15.00 -4.74 1.28
N ALA A 338 -15.73 -3.98 0.44
CA ALA A 338 -15.40 -2.59 0.15
C ALA A 338 -15.47 -1.71 1.42
N ALA A 339 -16.49 -1.94 2.28
CA ALA A 339 -16.64 -1.24 3.55
C ALA A 339 -15.49 -1.51 4.55
N LEU A 340 -14.72 -2.61 4.40
CA LEU A 340 -13.49 -2.82 5.17
C LEU A 340 -12.49 -1.68 4.96
N GLY A 341 -12.57 -0.94 3.84
CA GLY A 341 -11.81 0.28 3.65
C GLY A 341 -11.99 1.28 4.79
N LEU A 342 -13.24 1.49 5.25
CA LEU A 342 -13.53 2.37 6.40
C LEU A 342 -12.83 1.87 7.68
N ALA A 343 -12.88 0.56 7.97
CA ALA A 343 -12.22 -0.04 9.12
C ALA A 343 -10.70 0.10 9.04
N ASN A 344 -10.12 -0.09 7.86
CA ASN A 344 -8.66 -0.09 7.65
C ASN A 344 -8.03 1.30 7.72
N ALA A 345 -8.79 2.37 7.49
CA ALA A 345 -8.28 3.72 7.31
C ALA A 345 -7.41 4.21 8.49
N LEU A 346 -7.84 3.99 9.72
CA LEU A 346 -7.16 4.51 10.90
C LEU A 346 -6.12 3.56 11.49
N MET A 347 -5.95 2.37 10.91
CA MET A 347 -5.03 1.36 11.46
C MET A 347 -3.57 1.77 11.30
N TRP A 348 -3.13 2.13 10.09
CA TRP A 348 -1.76 2.63 9.87
C TRP A 348 -1.41 3.83 10.74
N PRO A 349 -2.24 4.92 10.75
CA PRO A 349 -1.98 6.10 11.59
C PRO A 349 -1.88 5.79 13.09
N ALA A 350 -2.56 4.76 13.57
CA ALA A 350 -2.55 4.38 14.96
C ALA A 350 -1.41 3.39 15.28
N ILE A 351 -1.22 2.34 14.49
CA ILE A 351 -0.22 1.29 14.77
C ILE A 351 1.20 1.84 14.69
N PHE A 352 1.52 2.64 13.66
CA PHE A 352 2.88 3.11 13.42
C PHE A 352 3.44 3.95 14.58
N PRO A 353 2.75 5.01 15.06
CA PRO A 353 3.24 5.78 16.21
C PRO A 353 3.29 4.96 17.52
N LEU A 354 2.34 4.06 17.75
CA LEU A 354 2.35 3.19 18.93
C LEU A 354 3.56 2.25 18.94
N ALA A 355 3.93 1.72 17.79
CA ALA A 355 5.04 0.80 17.64
C ALA A 355 6.42 1.46 17.74
N ILE A 356 6.58 2.69 17.23
CA ILE A 356 7.85 3.43 17.32
C ILE A 356 8.04 4.15 18.66
N ASN A 357 7.01 4.19 19.50
CA ASN A 357 7.06 4.91 20.76
C ASN A 357 8.20 4.41 21.66
N ARG A 358 8.98 5.33 22.22
CA ARG A 358 10.10 5.07 23.17
C ARG A 358 11.27 4.25 22.62
N LEU A 359 11.47 4.18 21.30
CA LEU A 359 12.61 3.48 20.72
C LEU A 359 13.94 4.27 20.82
N GLY A 360 13.90 5.59 21.01
CA GLY A 360 15.09 6.44 21.06
C GLY A 360 15.98 6.23 19.83
N ARG A 361 17.26 5.90 20.04
CA ARG A 361 18.23 5.65 18.95
C ARG A 361 17.86 4.54 17.97
N PHE A 362 16.88 3.69 18.32
CA PHE A 362 16.42 2.59 17.47
C PHE A 362 15.23 2.97 16.58
N THR A 363 14.76 4.22 16.62
CA THR A 363 13.55 4.65 15.86
C THR A 363 13.70 4.43 14.36
N GLU A 364 14.88 4.71 13.76
CA GLU A 364 15.11 4.47 12.33
C GLU A 364 15.02 2.99 11.97
N LEU A 365 15.71 2.14 12.72
CA LEU A 365 15.68 0.70 12.50
C LEU A 365 14.28 0.12 12.80
N GLY A 366 13.61 0.60 13.86
CA GLY A 366 12.24 0.21 14.18
C GLY A 366 11.24 0.59 13.08
N SER A 367 11.39 1.79 12.52
CA SER A 367 10.58 2.23 11.37
C SER A 367 10.83 1.35 10.14
N ALA A 368 12.09 0.99 9.86
CA ALA A 368 12.42 0.08 8.76
C ALA A 368 11.79 -1.31 8.96
N LEU A 369 11.81 -1.85 10.19
CA LEU A 369 11.14 -3.12 10.50
C LEU A 369 9.62 -3.04 10.32
N LEU A 370 8.99 -1.92 10.69
CA LEU A 370 7.55 -1.71 10.45
C LEU A 370 7.25 -1.64 8.94
N ILE A 371 8.09 -0.96 8.16
CA ILE A 371 7.96 -0.91 6.69
C ILE A 371 8.15 -2.30 6.08
N MET A 372 9.07 -3.13 6.62
CA MET A 372 9.21 -4.53 6.20
C MET A 372 7.92 -5.33 6.42
N GLY A 373 7.13 -5.01 7.45
CA GLY A 373 5.82 -5.61 7.70
C GLY A 373 4.81 -5.40 6.56
N ILE A 374 5.01 -4.41 5.67
CA ILE A 374 4.17 -4.21 4.47
C ILE A 374 4.13 -5.46 3.57
N ALA A 375 5.11 -6.36 3.70
CA ALA A 375 5.12 -7.65 3.01
C ALA A 375 3.89 -8.54 3.29
N GLY A 376 3.08 -8.25 4.32
CA GLY A 376 1.78 -8.90 4.52
C GLY A 376 0.86 -8.80 3.31
N GLY A 377 0.95 -7.68 2.56
CA GLY A 377 0.24 -7.50 1.30
C GLY A 377 0.71 -8.42 0.16
N ALA A 378 1.90 -9.03 0.28
CA ALA A 378 2.36 -10.07 -0.64
C ALA A 378 1.79 -11.45 -0.26
N VAL A 379 1.81 -11.78 1.02
CA VAL A 379 1.57 -13.14 1.52
C VAL A 379 0.08 -13.47 1.58
N ILE A 380 -0.74 -12.61 2.18
CA ILE A 380 -2.16 -12.93 2.45
C ILE A 380 -2.99 -13.05 1.16
N PRO A 381 -2.88 -12.14 0.16
CA PRO A 381 -3.58 -12.32 -1.11
C PRO A 381 -3.11 -13.54 -1.92
N LEU A 382 -1.82 -13.86 -1.87
CA LEU A 382 -1.29 -15.05 -2.52
C LEU A 382 -1.88 -16.33 -1.91
N LEU A 383 -1.94 -16.41 -0.58
CA LEU A 383 -2.60 -17.51 0.13
C LEU A 383 -4.09 -17.60 -0.22
N PHE A 384 -4.79 -16.46 -0.30
CA PHE A 384 -6.18 -16.42 -0.76
C PHE A 384 -6.32 -17.02 -2.16
N GLY A 385 -5.46 -16.59 -3.12
CA GLY A 385 -5.48 -17.09 -4.48
C GLY A 385 -5.26 -18.59 -4.57
N TYR A 386 -4.35 -19.12 -3.73
CA TYR A 386 -4.05 -20.55 -3.68
C TYR A 386 -5.19 -21.35 -3.04
N LEU A 387 -5.64 -20.98 -1.85
CA LEU A 387 -6.63 -21.75 -1.08
C LEU A 387 -8.03 -21.73 -1.71
N LYS A 388 -8.44 -20.63 -2.36
CA LYS A 388 -9.74 -20.53 -3.00
C LYS A 388 -9.92 -21.48 -4.19
N SER A 389 -8.85 -22.09 -4.69
CA SER A 389 -8.92 -23.12 -5.75
C SER A 389 -9.44 -24.46 -5.23
N THR A 390 -9.31 -24.71 -3.93
CA THR A 390 -9.69 -25.98 -3.29
C THR A 390 -10.82 -25.82 -2.27
N ILE A 391 -11.01 -24.64 -1.74
CA ILE A 391 -11.99 -24.35 -0.67
C ILE A 391 -12.90 -23.20 -1.14
N ASN A 392 -14.13 -23.12 -0.59
CA ASN A 392 -15.03 -22.01 -0.85
C ASN A 392 -14.34 -20.66 -0.58
N PHE A 393 -14.31 -19.77 -1.57
CA PHE A 393 -13.57 -18.52 -1.52
C PHE A 393 -14.02 -17.55 -0.41
N GLN A 394 -15.31 -17.55 -0.03
CA GLN A 394 -15.80 -16.74 1.10
C GLN A 394 -15.28 -17.29 2.44
N LEU A 395 -15.24 -18.62 2.58
CA LEU A 395 -14.67 -19.25 3.77
C LEU A 395 -13.16 -18.99 3.85
N VAL A 396 -12.44 -19.07 2.74
CA VAL A 396 -11.00 -18.72 2.70
C VAL A 396 -10.79 -17.26 3.09
N PHE A 397 -11.62 -16.34 2.56
CA PHE A 397 -11.56 -14.93 2.93
C PHE A 397 -11.76 -14.75 4.44
N LEU A 398 -12.77 -15.40 5.02
CA LEU A 398 -13.03 -15.36 6.47
C LEU A 398 -11.85 -15.88 7.29
N ILE A 399 -11.32 -17.06 6.94
CA ILE A 399 -10.21 -17.72 7.68
C ILE A 399 -8.93 -16.87 7.63
N LEU A 400 -8.66 -16.18 6.53
CA LEU A 400 -7.47 -15.36 6.40
C LEU A 400 -7.62 -13.98 7.06
N VAL A 401 -8.78 -13.35 6.93
CA VAL A 401 -8.99 -11.95 7.31
C VAL A 401 -9.40 -11.81 8.79
N LEU A 402 -10.27 -12.70 9.28
CA LEU A 402 -10.77 -12.62 10.65
C LEU A 402 -9.66 -12.74 11.72
N PRO A 403 -8.73 -13.72 11.65
CA PRO A 403 -7.61 -13.80 12.60
C PRO A 403 -6.72 -12.55 12.59
N CYS A 404 -6.56 -11.91 11.44
CA CYS A 404 -5.79 -10.67 11.31
C CYS A 404 -6.45 -9.54 12.13
N TYR A 405 -7.76 -9.34 11.99
CA TYR A 405 -8.46 -8.33 12.80
C TYR A 405 -8.48 -8.65 14.28
N LEU A 406 -8.58 -9.93 14.67
CA LEU A 406 -8.47 -10.36 16.07
C LEU A 406 -7.08 -10.03 16.63
N TYR A 407 -6.01 -10.24 15.86
CA TYR A 407 -4.66 -9.86 16.27
C TYR A 407 -4.49 -8.34 16.39
N ILE A 408 -5.03 -7.56 15.45
CA ILE A 408 -5.02 -6.09 15.52
C ILE A 408 -5.76 -5.62 16.78
N LEU A 409 -6.89 -6.23 17.11
CA LEU A 409 -7.63 -5.95 18.35
C LEU A 409 -6.80 -6.27 19.59
N TYR A 410 -6.12 -7.43 19.63
CA TYR A 410 -5.19 -7.79 20.71
C TYR A 410 -4.07 -6.74 20.85
N TYR A 411 -3.44 -6.33 19.74
CA TYR A 411 -2.40 -5.30 19.75
C TYR A 411 -2.94 -3.98 20.31
N ALA A 412 -4.12 -3.55 19.90
CA ALA A 412 -4.78 -2.33 20.35
C ALA A 412 -5.21 -2.36 21.82
N MET A 413 -5.35 -3.54 22.42
CA MET A 413 -5.76 -3.70 23.83
C MET A 413 -4.58 -3.91 24.77
N ARG A 414 -3.60 -4.71 24.37
CA ARG A 414 -2.49 -5.17 25.22
C ARG A 414 -1.12 -5.07 24.57
N GLY A 415 -1.00 -5.38 23.27
CA GLY A 415 0.29 -5.57 22.60
C GLY A 415 1.20 -4.34 22.63
N TYR A 416 0.65 -3.14 22.48
CA TYR A 416 1.42 -1.91 22.51
C TYR A 416 1.93 -1.50 23.90
N HIS A 417 1.43 -2.11 24.97
CA HIS A 417 1.88 -1.90 26.36
C HIS A 417 2.99 -2.86 26.80
N VAL A 418 3.23 -3.94 26.09
CA VAL A 418 4.25 -4.94 26.45
C VAL A 418 5.64 -4.31 26.40
N ARG A 419 6.36 -4.32 27.52
CA ARG A 419 7.67 -3.64 27.69
C ARG A 419 8.80 -4.64 27.83
#